data_b2f6f684a893160a524aa381aea2d643
#
_entry.id   b2f6f684a893160a524aa381aea2d643
#
_cell.length_a   1.000
_cell.length_b   1.000
_cell.length_c   1.000
_cell.angle_alpha   90.00
_cell.angle_beta   90.00
_cell.angle_gamma   90.00
#
_symmetry.space_group_name_H-M   'P 1'
#
loop_
_entity.id
_entity.type
_entity.pdbx_description
1 polymer ?
#
loop_
_entity_poly.entity_id
_entity_poly.type
_entity_poly.pdbx_seq_one_letter_code
_entity_poly.pdbx_strand_id
1 'polypeptide(L)'
;MKRRKSLNVECLLKSRLTAMLAACFALALTVASAFADDSAAARFKGSGKVDLARISNVAVKPSGEAGVGTITFDLAWDWSWRAAWEVDAAQTGGKEKLKLENWDAAWVFVKYRLPGGPWRHATLAAEAAKHTVPAGAALDVGKSNDGKKGVGVFIHRAAAGQGPNDWKGVTLRWLLPVGGDAEERGASEFEMHAMKDKPAEGVAFDPAKAEVKVLALEMVYVPQGAFWLGDGTTNVVAGQFTAGLGNAPFRIESEQAIKLGGDTAEYLNNRDTLGMEPNSMDDFNSDQPTTLPAAFPKGYAAFYCMKVEVTMAMYVEYLNMQPYARQAVSVTAKLSTPAGTLAMDNNGHHSPRAGVFIQAPGTPDAMVPRQVARETFVMSGTVTQPGTAAVFKTTMPFVPCHFMPCQGARGFAAWSGLRPMTELEFEKACRGPVKPVADEFPWGTTGIAGKDPAGGKYALTNYNQETESIRWVGENGPDAKRGNAFFAGNNAALGGPTRVGIFATPESDRVTAGATYWGILDMAGSVAEKAVPVGEAACRSFSGEHGEGGAAPWGGIGLGQRGGGYPTSMGGHSVGWGRVDLFRISSRANSRNYLNSSGDIFDGTRCVRTAPVEK
;
A
#
# COMPACT_ATOMS: atom_id res chain seq x y z
N MET A 1 43.68 16.10 70.71
CA MET A 1 43.74 15.05 69.69
C MET A 1 42.36 14.50 69.26
N LYS A 2 41.24 15.22 69.48
CA LYS A 2 39.88 14.76 69.16
C LYS A 2 39.14 15.62 68.09
N ARG A 3 39.71 16.71 67.59
CA ARG A 3 39.06 17.60 66.61
C ARG A 3 39.46 17.38 65.13
N ARG A 4 40.45 16.54 64.82
CA ARG A 4 40.86 16.26 63.41
C ARG A 4 40.19 15.07 62.73
N LYS A 5 39.43 14.24 63.47
CA LYS A 5 38.74 13.08 62.89
C LYS A 5 37.31 13.33 62.39
N SER A 6 36.65 14.41 62.84
CA SER A 6 35.29 14.72 62.41
C SER A 6 35.22 15.41 61.02
N LEU A 7 36.22 16.19 60.65
CA LEU A 7 36.24 16.89 59.34
C LEU A 7 36.42 15.92 58.15
N ASN A 8 37.12 14.81 58.31
CA ASN A 8 37.34 13.86 57.20
C ASN A 8 36.12 12.97 56.90
N VAL A 9 35.23 12.76 57.87
CA VAL A 9 34.03 11.94 57.66
C VAL A 9 32.92 12.72 56.89
N GLU A 10 32.76 14.01 57.20
CA GLU A 10 31.80 14.86 56.48
C GLU A 10 32.21 15.13 55.02
N CYS A 11 33.50 15.28 54.74
CA CYS A 11 34.00 15.47 53.40
C CYS A 11 33.86 14.19 52.55
N LEU A 12 34.08 13.02 53.12
CA LEU A 12 33.88 11.70 52.50
C LEU A 12 32.40 11.41 52.24
N LEU A 13 31.49 11.79 53.15
CA LEU A 13 30.04 11.60 52.97
C LEU A 13 29.51 12.55 51.87
N LYS A 14 29.94 13.81 51.83
CA LYS A 14 29.53 14.75 50.76
C LYS A 14 30.06 14.33 49.40
N SER A 15 31.29 13.83 49.26
CA SER A 15 31.84 13.34 48.00
C SER A 15 31.15 12.05 47.51
N ARG A 16 30.76 11.15 48.42
CA ARG A 16 29.99 9.94 48.05
C ARG A 16 28.55 10.26 47.65
N LEU A 17 27.90 11.24 48.30
CA LEU A 17 26.54 11.66 47.95
C LEU A 17 26.52 12.36 46.60
N THR A 18 27.52 13.20 46.28
CA THR A 18 27.66 13.88 44.96
C THR A 18 27.99 12.86 43.87
N ALA A 19 28.81 11.86 44.11
CA ALA A 19 29.12 10.79 43.18
C ALA A 19 27.90 9.87 42.93
N MET A 20 27.09 9.60 43.96
CA MET A 20 25.85 8.82 43.81
C MET A 20 24.76 9.58 43.07
N LEU A 21 24.60 10.88 43.30
CA LEU A 21 23.67 11.74 42.54
C LEU A 21 24.12 11.90 41.09
N ALA A 22 25.42 12.02 40.81
CA ALA A 22 25.94 12.07 39.43
C ALA A 22 25.76 10.73 38.72
N ALA A 23 25.94 9.59 39.39
CA ALA A 23 25.69 8.27 38.84
C ALA A 23 24.19 8.01 38.57
N CYS A 24 23.29 8.45 39.46
CA CYS A 24 21.84 8.38 39.24
C CYS A 24 21.38 9.31 38.08
N PHE A 25 21.99 10.47 37.92
CA PHE A 25 21.69 11.38 36.81
C PHE A 25 22.23 10.84 35.47
N ALA A 26 23.42 10.23 35.47
CA ALA A 26 23.97 9.57 34.29
C ALA A 26 23.16 8.31 33.91
N LEU A 27 22.68 7.54 34.90
CA LEU A 27 21.81 6.37 34.68
C LEU A 27 20.43 6.78 34.19
N ALA A 28 19.87 7.90 34.68
CA ALA A 28 18.60 8.45 34.20
C ALA A 28 18.70 9.00 32.77
N LEU A 29 19.83 9.61 32.39
CA LEU A 29 20.09 10.08 31.03
C LEU A 29 20.32 8.92 30.04
N THR A 30 20.99 7.85 30.45
CA THR A 30 21.17 6.65 29.61
C THR A 30 19.89 5.84 29.45
N VAL A 31 19.04 5.80 30.48
CA VAL A 31 17.71 5.16 30.38
C VAL A 31 16.76 5.99 29.51
N ALA A 32 16.81 7.33 29.60
CA ALA A 32 15.98 8.19 28.73
C ALA A 32 16.40 8.11 27.24
N SER A 33 17.70 7.97 26.95
CA SER A 33 18.18 7.78 25.57
C SER A 33 17.90 6.37 25.03
N ALA A 34 17.90 5.34 25.86
CA ALA A 34 17.53 3.98 25.48
C ALA A 34 16.04 3.86 25.15
N PHE A 35 15.15 4.56 25.87
CA PHE A 35 13.72 4.55 25.59
C PHE A 35 13.35 5.37 24.33
N ALA A 36 14.09 6.42 23.99
CA ALA A 36 13.85 7.20 22.77
C ALA A 36 14.27 6.43 21.50
N ASP A 37 15.30 5.60 21.58
CA ASP A 37 15.80 4.79 20.46
C ASP A 37 14.91 3.55 20.20
N ASP A 38 14.31 2.99 21.24
CA ASP A 38 13.48 1.78 21.16
C ASP A 38 12.14 2.04 20.45
N SER A 39 11.55 3.24 20.60
CA SER A 39 10.29 3.59 19.94
C SER A 39 10.46 3.75 18.42
N ALA A 40 11.58 4.31 17.96
CA ALA A 40 11.88 4.46 16.54
C ALA A 40 12.16 3.10 15.86
N ALA A 41 12.74 2.14 16.58
CA ALA A 41 12.96 0.79 16.08
C ALA A 41 11.68 -0.03 15.95
N ALA A 42 10.61 0.33 16.67
CA ALA A 42 9.33 -0.38 16.66
C ALA A 42 8.72 -0.50 15.26
N ARG A 43 8.99 0.46 14.35
CA ARG A 43 8.49 0.46 12.97
C ARG A 43 8.98 -0.73 12.12
N PHE A 44 10.04 -1.40 12.55
CA PHE A 44 10.62 -2.55 11.84
C PHE A 44 10.22 -3.90 12.43
N LYS A 45 9.47 -3.88 13.52
CA LYS A 45 9.04 -5.07 14.23
C LYS A 45 7.64 -5.50 13.78
N GLY A 46 7.26 -6.71 14.14
CA GLY A 46 5.92 -7.27 13.89
C GLY A 46 5.61 -8.36 14.91
N SER A 47 4.41 -8.88 14.86
CA SER A 47 3.94 -9.95 15.77
C SER A 47 4.53 -11.34 15.46
N GLY A 48 5.26 -11.50 14.35
CA GLY A 48 5.77 -12.80 13.88
C GLY A 48 4.70 -13.69 13.22
N LYS A 49 3.45 -13.23 13.14
CA LYS A 49 2.33 -13.85 12.43
C LYS A 49 1.67 -12.84 11.50
N VAL A 50 0.58 -13.21 10.84
CA VAL A 50 -0.23 -12.25 10.09
C VAL A 50 -0.75 -11.17 11.03
N ASP A 51 -0.45 -9.93 10.68
CA ASP A 51 -0.81 -8.76 11.46
C ASP A 51 -1.56 -7.77 10.55
N LEU A 52 -2.81 -8.09 10.25
CA LEU A 52 -3.69 -7.24 9.46
C LEU A 52 -4.76 -6.64 10.35
N ALA A 53 -5.19 -5.42 10.02
CA ALA A 53 -6.28 -4.75 10.74
C ALA A 53 -7.58 -5.58 10.66
N ARG A 54 -8.19 -5.80 11.81
CA ARG A 54 -9.41 -6.61 11.98
C ARG A 54 -10.55 -5.75 12.49
N ILE A 55 -11.70 -5.87 11.83
CA ILE A 55 -12.96 -5.23 12.22
C ILE A 55 -13.87 -6.27 12.86
N SER A 56 -14.52 -5.91 13.96
CA SER A 56 -15.52 -6.73 14.62
C SER A 56 -16.65 -5.88 15.23
N ASN A 57 -17.73 -6.52 15.66
CA ASN A 57 -18.86 -5.88 16.36
C ASN A 57 -19.47 -4.69 15.60
N VAL A 58 -19.62 -4.83 14.25
CA VAL A 58 -20.22 -3.79 13.42
C VAL A 58 -21.70 -3.61 13.77
N ALA A 59 -22.09 -2.39 14.09
CA ALA A 59 -23.48 -2.00 14.33
C ALA A 59 -23.83 -0.71 13.60
N VAL A 60 -25.04 -0.66 13.05
CA VAL A 60 -25.55 0.50 12.31
C VAL A 60 -26.82 1.00 12.97
N LYS A 61 -26.93 2.30 13.18
CA LYS A 61 -28.10 2.93 13.82
C LYS A 61 -28.42 4.26 13.14
N PRO A 62 -29.71 4.67 13.06
CA PRO A 62 -30.07 6.06 12.82
C PRO A 62 -29.42 6.95 13.88
N SER A 63 -28.95 8.14 13.52
CA SER A 63 -28.34 9.07 14.49
C SER A 63 -29.35 9.95 15.25
N GLY A 64 -30.64 9.89 14.88
CA GLY A 64 -31.66 10.85 15.33
C GLY A 64 -31.70 12.16 14.54
N GLU A 65 -30.70 12.42 13.70
CA GLU A 65 -30.63 13.52 12.75
C GLU A 65 -31.03 13.05 11.36
N ALA A 66 -31.90 13.81 10.67
CA ALA A 66 -32.36 13.44 9.34
C ALA A 66 -31.19 13.36 8.34
N GLY A 67 -31.17 12.29 7.54
CA GLY A 67 -30.11 12.07 6.57
C GLY A 67 -28.76 11.60 7.17
N VAL A 68 -28.73 11.17 8.43
CA VAL A 68 -27.51 10.73 9.10
C VAL A 68 -27.69 9.40 9.82
N GLY A 69 -26.75 8.50 9.60
CA GLY A 69 -26.57 7.27 10.37
C GLY A 69 -25.26 7.27 11.15
N THR A 70 -25.13 6.32 12.06
CA THR A 70 -23.89 6.00 12.76
C THR A 70 -23.50 4.56 12.51
N ILE A 71 -22.22 4.33 12.31
CA ILE A 71 -21.61 3.00 12.15
C ILE A 71 -20.62 2.85 13.29
N THR A 72 -20.85 1.86 14.16
CA THR A 72 -19.97 1.57 15.29
C THR A 72 -19.30 0.22 15.07
N PHE A 73 -18.02 0.09 15.43
CA PHE A 73 -17.25 -1.14 15.30
C PHE A 73 -16.06 -1.16 16.25
N ASP A 74 -15.46 -2.33 16.40
CA ASP A 74 -14.17 -2.50 17.06
C ASP A 74 -13.08 -2.68 16.01
N LEU A 75 -11.88 -2.14 16.29
CA LEU A 75 -10.71 -2.18 15.41
C LEU A 75 -9.49 -2.67 16.19
N ALA A 76 -8.82 -3.70 15.67
CA ALA A 76 -7.63 -4.27 16.30
C ALA A 76 -6.58 -4.72 15.28
N TRP A 77 -5.30 -4.61 15.63
CA TRP A 77 -4.17 -5.31 15.01
C TRP A 77 -3.04 -5.51 16.02
N ASP A 78 -2.15 -6.46 15.77
CA ASP A 78 -1.28 -7.00 16.83
C ASP A 78 0.01 -6.19 17.03
N TRP A 79 0.48 -5.46 16.02
CA TRP A 79 1.66 -4.61 16.13
C TRP A 79 1.45 -3.25 15.48
N SER A 80 1.50 -2.22 16.30
CA SER A 80 1.36 -0.82 15.90
C SER A 80 2.43 0.04 16.56
N TRP A 81 2.79 1.13 15.93
CA TRP A 81 3.72 2.11 16.48
C TRP A 81 3.32 3.55 16.12
N ARG A 82 3.80 4.48 16.92
CA ARG A 82 4.00 5.89 16.60
C ARG A 82 5.31 6.31 17.22
N ALA A 83 6.24 6.90 16.43
CA ALA A 83 7.56 7.26 16.86
C ALA A 83 7.99 8.60 16.28
N ALA A 84 8.85 9.31 17.02
CA ALA A 84 9.48 10.54 16.59
C ALA A 84 11.00 10.45 16.82
N TRP A 85 11.79 10.95 15.88
CA TRP A 85 13.25 10.97 15.96
C TRP A 85 13.85 12.12 15.16
N GLU A 86 15.13 12.36 15.31
CA GLU A 86 15.88 13.34 14.54
C GLU A 86 16.89 12.66 13.62
N VAL A 87 17.10 13.26 12.45
CA VAL A 87 18.11 12.83 11.47
C VAL A 87 19.05 13.99 11.20
N ASP A 88 20.35 13.74 11.27
CA ASP A 88 21.35 14.79 11.06
C ASP A 88 21.35 15.30 9.61
N ALA A 89 21.64 16.59 9.46
CA ALA A 89 21.76 17.25 8.17
C ALA A 89 22.77 16.56 7.23
N ALA A 90 23.84 16.02 7.77
CA ALA A 90 24.83 15.26 6.99
C ALA A 90 24.23 14.00 6.32
N GLN A 91 23.29 13.34 6.99
CA GLN A 91 22.62 12.13 6.48
C GLN A 91 21.56 12.47 5.42
N THR A 92 20.85 13.58 5.58
CA THR A 92 19.79 13.98 4.64
C THR A 92 20.32 14.84 3.47
N GLY A 93 21.49 15.43 3.61
CA GLY A 93 21.99 16.46 2.70
C GLY A 93 21.28 17.81 2.86
N GLY A 94 20.52 17.98 3.94
CA GLY A 94 19.90 19.24 4.32
C GLY A 94 20.86 20.22 4.98
N LYS A 95 20.34 21.38 5.39
CA LYS A 95 21.10 22.42 6.13
C LYS A 95 21.01 22.24 7.64
N GLU A 96 19.92 21.64 8.11
CA GLU A 96 19.60 21.49 9.53
C GLU A 96 19.18 20.05 9.84
N LYS A 97 19.15 19.70 11.13
CA LYS A 97 18.56 18.45 11.58
C LYS A 97 17.10 18.36 11.18
N LEU A 98 16.70 17.22 10.66
CA LEU A 98 15.32 16.94 10.28
C LEU A 98 14.61 16.21 11.43
N LYS A 99 13.54 16.81 11.95
CA LYS A 99 12.63 16.16 12.90
C LYS A 99 11.59 15.36 12.12
N LEU A 100 11.46 14.12 12.47
CA LEU A 100 10.55 13.18 11.82
C LEU A 100 9.58 12.61 12.83
N GLU A 101 8.38 12.36 12.37
CA GLU A 101 7.37 11.58 13.04
C GLU A 101 6.75 10.60 12.03
N ASN A 102 6.54 9.35 12.46
CA ASN A 102 6.01 8.30 11.62
C ASN A 102 5.16 7.34 12.46
N TRP A 103 4.12 6.79 11.85
CA TRP A 103 3.22 5.84 12.49
C TRP A 103 2.58 4.90 11.46
N ASP A 104 2.05 3.80 11.93
CA ASP A 104 1.08 3.02 11.17
C ASP A 104 -0.35 3.43 11.52
N ALA A 105 -1.25 3.21 10.59
CA ALA A 105 -2.67 3.55 10.70
C ALA A 105 -3.53 2.48 10.04
N ALA A 106 -4.77 2.35 10.46
CA ALA A 106 -5.78 1.66 9.68
C ALA A 106 -6.54 2.66 8.80
N TRP A 107 -6.50 2.48 7.49
CA TRP A 107 -7.43 3.12 6.56
C TRP A 107 -8.75 2.38 6.60
N VAL A 108 -9.77 2.99 7.17
CA VAL A 108 -11.10 2.42 7.35
C VAL A 108 -12.07 3.08 6.39
N PHE A 109 -12.76 2.26 5.60
CA PHE A 109 -13.81 2.70 4.68
C PHE A 109 -15.00 1.75 4.74
N VAL A 110 -16.15 2.22 4.28
CA VAL A 110 -17.41 1.51 4.47
C VAL A 110 -18.08 1.27 3.12
N LYS A 111 -18.58 0.05 2.95
CA LYS A 111 -19.45 -0.35 1.86
C LYS A 111 -20.81 -0.73 2.39
N TYR A 112 -21.85 -0.43 1.60
CA TYR A 112 -23.21 -0.82 1.91
C TYR A 112 -23.96 -1.25 0.66
N ARG A 113 -25.00 -2.02 0.85
CA ARG A 113 -26.00 -2.30 -0.18
C ARG A 113 -27.38 -2.48 0.45
N LEU A 114 -28.43 -2.17 -0.30
CA LEU A 114 -29.79 -2.62 0.01
C LEU A 114 -29.96 -4.08 -0.41
N PRO A 115 -30.92 -4.82 0.18
CA PRO A 115 -31.17 -6.22 -0.18
C PRO A 115 -31.38 -6.38 -1.70
N GLY A 116 -30.55 -7.23 -2.34
CA GLY A 116 -30.56 -7.45 -3.79
C GLY A 116 -29.90 -6.37 -4.64
N GLY A 117 -29.50 -5.25 -4.05
CA GLY A 117 -28.84 -4.14 -4.77
C GLY A 117 -27.31 -4.28 -4.88
N PRO A 118 -26.68 -3.42 -5.68
CA PRO A 118 -25.23 -3.37 -5.82
C PRO A 118 -24.57 -2.79 -4.57
N TRP A 119 -23.31 -3.18 -4.34
CA TRP A 119 -22.46 -2.56 -3.31
C TRP A 119 -22.11 -1.12 -3.69
N ARG A 120 -22.19 -0.22 -2.73
CA ARG A 120 -21.89 1.21 -2.84
C ARG A 120 -20.91 1.64 -1.77
N HIS A 121 -20.21 2.72 -2.01
CA HIS A 121 -19.34 3.36 -1.02
C HIS A 121 -20.16 4.28 -0.11
N ALA A 122 -19.97 4.16 1.20
CA ALA A 122 -20.65 5.04 2.15
C ALA A 122 -19.94 6.39 2.25
N THR A 123 -20.68 7.48 2.13
CA THR A 123 -20.17 8.83 2.33
C THR A 123 -20.08 9.14 3.81
N LEU A 124 -18.91 9.48 4.32
CA LEU A 124 -18.70 9.87 5.71
C LEU A 124 -18.71 11.40 5.86
N ALA A 125 -18.92 11.89 7.09
CA ALA A 125 -18.71 13.31 7.39
C ALA A 125 -17.26 13.70 7.12
N ALA A 126 -17.03 14.92 6.58
CA ALA A 126 -15.71 15.40 6.22
C ALA A 126 -14.89 15.96 7.40
N GLU A 127 -15.53 16.18 8.54
CA GLU A 127 -14.92 16.75 9.74
C GLU A 127 -14.58 15.65 10.75
N ALA A 128 -13.32 15.59 11.19
CA ALA A 128 -12.87 14.60 12.17
C ALA A 128 -13.68 14.63 13.47
N ALA A 129 -14.04 15.81 13.95
CA ALA A 129 -14.85 16.01 15.17
C ALA A 129 -16.26 15.41 15.12
N LYS A 130 -16.73 14.99 13.94
CA LYS A 130 -18.04 14.30 13.78
C LYS A 130 -17.94 12.80 14.01
N HIS A 131 -16.73 12.27 14.10
CA HIS A 131 -16.46 10.87 14.41
C HIS A 131 -15.98 10.72 15.84
N THR A 132 -16.05 9.52 16.38
CA THR A 132 -15.57 9.24 17.73
C THR A 132 -14.62 8.05 17.70
N VAL A 133 -13.46 8.21 18.33
CA VAL A 133 -12.49 7.14 18.56
C VAL A 133 -12.23 6.99 20.07
N PRO A 134 -11.88 5.78 20.55
CA PRO A 134 -11.55 5.55 21.95
C PRO A 134 -10.27 6.30 22.37
N ALA A 135 -10.09 6.43 23.68
CA ALA A 135 -8.87 7.01 24.25
C ALA A 135 -7.61 6.30 23.73
N GLY A 136 -6.58 7.07 23.40
CA GLY A 136 -5.33 6.58 22.82
C GLY A 136 -5.34 6.43 21.30
N ALA A 137 -6.50 6.58 20.64
CA ALA A 137 -6.60 6.66 19.20
C ALA A 137 -6.78 8.11 18.72
N ALA A 138 -6.32 8.41 17.51
CA ALA A 138 -6.57 9.63 16.76
C ALA A 138 -7.18 9.27 15.40
N LEU A 139 -7.88 10.23 14.78
CA LEU A 139 -8.58 10.03 13.52
C LEU A 139 -8.39 11.21 12.58
N ASP A 140 -8.01 10.90 11.34
CA ASP A 140 -7.95 11.84 10.23
C ASP A 140 -8.92 11.43 9.13
N VAL A 141 -9.62 12.38 8.53
CA VAL A 141 -10.58 12.07 7.46
C VAL A 141 -9.89 12.16 6.09
N GLY A 142 -9.91 11.06 5.36
CA GLY A 142 -9.58 11.04 3.94
C GLY A 142 -10.73 11.55 3.11
N LYS A 143 -10.61 12.80 2.63
CA LYS A 143 -11.68 13.50 1.93
C LYS A 143 -11.76 13.13 0.46
N SER A 144 -12.93 13.35 -0.15
CA SER A 144 -13.12 13.35 -1.62
C SER A 144 -12.20 14.36 -2.30
N ASN A 145 -11.99 14.22 -3.61
CA ASN A 145 -11.10 15.11 -4.37
C ASN A 145 -11.56 16.58 -4.33
N ASP A 146 -12.86 16.83 -4.15
CA ASP A 146 -13.43 18.17 -3.95
C ASP A 146 -13.41 18.65 -2.48
N GLY A 147 -12.93 17.81 -1.56
CA GLY A 147 -12.78 18.12 -0.13
C GLY A 147 -14.07 18.11 0.70
N LYS A 148 -15.23 17.82 0.10
CA LYS A 148 -16.54 18.02 0.77
C LYS A 148 -17.04 16.81 1.54
N LYS A 149 -16.60 15.60 1.22
CA LYS A 149 -17.09 14.34 1.77
C LYS A 149 -15.94 13.54 2.36
N GLY A 150 -16.21 12.73 3.37
CA GLY A 150 -15.31 11.69 3.84
C GLY A 150 -15.46 10.44 2.98
N VAL A 151 -14.35 9.96 2.40
CA VAL A 151 -14.27 8.68 1.68
C VAL A 151 -13.91 7.55 2.65
N GLY A 152 -13.13 7.85 3.66
CA GLY A 152 -12.71 6.94 4.71
C GLY A 152 -11.98 7.71 5.79
N VAL A 153 -11.46 7.00 6.77
CA VAL A 153 -10.71 7.60 7.88
C VAL A 153 -9.43 6.83 8.13
N PHE A 154 -8.37 7.54 8.49
CA PHE A 154 -7.18 6.95 9.10
C PHE A 154 -7.36 6.94 10.61
N ILE A 155 -7.15 5.78 11.23
CA ILE A 155 -7.18 5.64 12.68
C ILE A 155 -5.81 5.13 13.12
N HIS A 156 -5.15 5.87 14.01
CA HIS A 156 -3.79 5.60 14.45
C HIS A 156 -3.60 5.94 15.93
N ARG A 157 -2.42 5.63 16.49
CA ARG A 157 -2.09 6.04 17.86
C ARG A 157 -2.07 7.56 18.00
N ALA A 158 -2.68 8.08 19.05
CA ALA A 158 -2.69 9.51 19.35
C ALA A 158 -1.32 10.01 19.89
N ALA A 159 -0.52 9.11 20.48
CA ALA A 159 0.79 9.43 21.06
C ALA A 159 1.84 8.38 20.70
N ALA A 160 3.11 8.74 20.85
CA ALA A 160 4.23 7.83 20.69
C ALA A 160 4.07 6.57 21.56
N GLY A 161 4.44 5.42 20.99
CA GLY A 161 4.33 4.12 21.63
C GLY A 161 4.30 2.98 20.63
N GLN A 162 4.27 1.75 21.14
CA GLN A 162 4.26 0.53 20.35
C GLN A 162 3.42 -0.58 21.01
N GLY A 163 3.09 -1.61 20.26
CA GLY A 163 2.36 -2.78 20.72
C GLY A 163 0.99 -2.93 20.09
N PRO A 164 0.13 -3.83 20.57
CA PRO A 164 -1.17 -4.09 19.97
C PRO A 164 -2.11 -2.88 20.09
N ASN A 165 -2.98 -2.71 19.10
CA ASN A 165 -4.16 -1.88 19.19
C ASN A 165 -5.39 -2.78 19.35
N ASP A 166 -6.27 -2.43 20.27
CA ASP A 166 -7.57 -3.08 20.49
C ASP A 166 -8.58 -2.01 20.90
N TRP A 167 -9.05 -1.25 19.92
CA TRP A 167 -9.93 -0.11 20.10
C TRP A 167 -11.39 -0.51 19.95
N LYS A 168 -12.15 -0.32 21.03
CA LYS A 168 -13.56 -0.67 21.11
C LYS A 168 -14.44 0.56 20.87
N GLY A 169 -15.51 0.37 20.08
CA GLY A 169 -16.55 1.38 19.93
C GLY A 169 -16.14 2.59 19.07
N VAL A 170 -15.29 2.42 18.07
CA VAL A 170 -15.09 3.44 17.03
C VAL A 170 -16.45 3.76 16.41
N THR A 171 -16.80 5.05 16.30
CA THR A 171 -18.08 5.47 15.72
C THR A 171 -17.88 6.45 14.59
N LEU A 172 -18.36 6.10 13.40
CA LEU A 172 -18.31 6.93 12.21
C LEU A 172 -19.70 7.52 11.92
N ARG A 173 -19.71 8.79 11.55
CA ARG A 173 -20.91 9.49 11.07
C ARG A 173 -21.05 9.23 9.57
N TRP A 174 -22.12 8.55 9.20
CA TRP A 174 -22.49 8.21 7.84
C TRP A 174 -23.52 9.20 7.31
N LEU A 175 -23.21 9.90 6.22
CA LEU A 175 -24.15 10.73 5.48
C LEU A 175 -24.99 9.80 4.59
N LEU A 176 -26.26 9.67 4.92
CA LEU A 176 -27.14 8.74 4.21
C LEU A 176 -27.46 9.27 2.82
N PRO A 177 -27.57 8.40 1.82
CA PRO A 177 -27.96 8.83 0.48
C PRO A 177 -29.35 9.47 0.50
N VAL A 178 -29.45 10.67 -0.07
CA VAL A 178 -30.72 11.35 -0.27
C VAL A 178 -31.38 10.75 -1.50
N GLY A 179 -32.65 10.38 -1.44
CA GLY A 179 -33.37 9.80 -2.56
C GLY A 179 -33.30 10.70 -3.80
N GLY A 180 -32.67 10.23 -4.86
CA GLY A 180 -32.53 10.95 -6.11
C GLY A 180 -31.16 11.57 -6.39
N ASP A 181 -30.13 11.38 -5.55
CA ASP A 181 -28.79 11.88 -5.85
C ASP A 181 -28.20 11.22 -7.10
N ALA A 182 -28.15 12.03 -8.15
CA ALA A 182 -27.61 11.71 -9.46
C ALA A 182 -26.06 11.69 -9.43
N GLU A 183 -25.44 11.11 -8.40
CA GLU A 183 -23.98 10.92 -8.34
C GLU A 183 -23.46 9.81 -9.27
N GLU A 184 -24.30 9.32 -10.12
CA GLU A 184 -24.00 8.35 -11.17
C GLU A 184 -23.46 8.97 -12.45
N ARG A 185 -23.02 10.24 -12.45
CA ARG A 185 -22.49 10.92 -13.63
C ARG A 185 -21.07 10.49 -14.04
N GLY A 186 -20.69 9.26 -13.76
CA GLY A 186 -19.49 8.62 -14.28
C GLY A 186 -19.75 7.21 -14.78
N ALA A 187 -20.97 6.71 -14.62
CA ALA A 187 -21.37 5.46 -15.23
C ALA A 187 -21.58 5.68 -16.72
N SER A 188 -21.05 4.79 -17.57
CA SER A 188 -21.38 4.76 -18.99
C SER A 188 -22.90 4.65 -19.15
N GLU A 189 -23.46 5.12 -20.28
CA GLU A 189 -24.90 4.96 -20.60
C GLU A 189 -25.38 3.51 -20.38
N PHE A 190 -24.47 2.56 -20.43
CA PHE A 190 -24.70 1.14 -20.19
C PHE A 190 -25.00 0.82 -18.71
N GLU A 191 -24.40 1.53 -17.76
CA GLU A 191 -24.64 1.35 -16.31
C GLU A 191 -25.92 2.07 -15.86
N MET A 192 -26.39 3.09 -16.54
CA MET A 192 -27.61 3.81 -16.20
C MET A 192 -28.90 2.98 -16.37
N HIS A 193 -28.89 1.94 -17.20
CA HIS A 193 -30.06 1.06 -17.39
C HIS A 193 -30.20 -0.04 -16.33
N ALA A 194 -29.14 -0.37 -15.59
CA ALA A 194 -29.16 -1.33 -14.47
C ALA A 194 -29.72 -0.74 -13.17
N MET A 195 -30.01 0.56 -13.14
CA MET A 195 -30.33 1.32 -11.94
C MET A 195 -31.84 1.56 -11.74
N LYS A 196 -32.68 0.60 -12.03
CA LYS A 196 -34.13 0.72 -11.81
C LYS A 196 -34.59 0.62 -10.35
N ASP A 197 -33.71 0.31 -9.42
CA ASP A 197 -34.03 0.28 -8.00
C ASP A 197 -33.60 1.58 -7.30
N LYS A 198 -34.06 2.74 -7.83
CA LYS A 198 -34.13 3.96 -7.01
C LYS A 198 -35.12 3.70 -5.87
N PRO A 199 -34.79 4.08 -4.62
CA PRO A 199 -35.85 4.27 -3.64
C PRO A 199 -36.91 5.18 -4.28
N ALA A 200 -38.18 4.80 -4.22
CA ALA A 200 -39.27 5.62 -4.76
C ALA A 200 -39.09 7.06 -4.22
N GLU A 201 -39.27 8.06 -5.09
CA GLU A 201 -39.20 9.47 -4.66
C GLU A 201 -40.02 9.67 -3.38
N GLY A 202 -39.35 10.14 -2.32
CA GLY A 202 -39.99 10.40 -1.02
C GLY A 202 -39.79 9.31 0.05
N VAL A 203 -39.15 8.16 -0.24
CA VAL A 203 -38.83 7.16 0.79
C VAL A 203 -37.43 7.47 1.36
N ALA A 204 -37.37 7.82 2.64
CA ALA A 204 -36.12 8.04 3.35
C ALA A 204 -35.29 6.73 3.38
N PHE A 205 -34.00 6.82 3.11
CA PHE A 205 -33.09 5.71 3.25
C PHE A 205 -33.03 5.22 4.71
N ASP A 206 -33.34 3.95 4.93
CA ASP A 206 -33.29 3.34 6.25
C ASP A 206 -31.97 2.56 6.42
N PRO A 207 -31.00 3.08 7.20
CA PRO A 207 -29.70 2.44 7.37
C PRO A 207 -29.81 1.09 8.08
N ALA A 208 -30.88 0.81 8.82
CA ALA A 208 -31.08 -0.49 9.48
C ALA A 208 -31.43 -1.63 8.51
N LYS A 209 -31.87 -1.29 7.29
CA LYS A 209 -32.14 -2.27 6.22
C LYS A 209 -30.94 -2.53 5.32
N ALA A 210 -29.89 -1.73 5.43
CA ALA A 210 -28.69 -1.91 4.62
C ALA A 210 -27.80 -3.03 5.18
N GLU A 211 -27.29 -3.86 4.29
CA GLU A 211 -26.11 -4.66 4.61
C GLU A 211 -24.89 -3.74 4.57
N VAL A 212 -24.10 -3.70 5.64
CA VAL A 212 -22.96 -2.81 5.79
C VAL A 212 -21.69 -3.64 6.05
N LYS A 213 -20.62 -3.34 5.34
CA LYS A 213 -19.27 -3.86 5.59
C LYS A 213 -18.32 -2.72 5.91
N VAL A 214 -17.66 -2.80 7.04
CA VAL A 214 -16.54 -1.94 7.42
C VAL A 214 -15.25 -2.67 7.07
N LEU A 215 -14.39 -2.04 6.31
CA LEU A 215 -13.15 -2.59 5.79
C LEU A 215 -11.98 -1.76 6.29
N ALA A 216 -10.86 -2.42 6.56
CA ALA A 216 -9.65 -1.76 7.05
C ALA A 216 -8.42 -2.26 6.30
N LEU A 217 -7.51 -1.34 5.94
CA LEU A 217 -6.21 -1.62 5.35
C LEU A 217 -5.12 -0.96 6.21
N GLU A 218 -4.06 -1.69 6.55
CA GLU A 218 -2.93 -1.07 7.24
C GLU A 218 -2.11 -0.20 6.31
N MET A 219 -1.83 1.00 6.78
CA MET A 219 -1.09 2.03 6.06
C MET A 219 0.04 2.55 6.93
N VAL A 220 1.12 2.98 6.30
CA VAL A 220 2.24 3.66 6.97
C VAL A 220 2.28 5.10 6.50
N TYR A 221 2.35 6.03 7.44
CA TYR A 221 2.51 7.46 7.18
C TYR A 221 3.93 7.76 6.70
N VAL A 222 4.06 8.36 5.52
CA VAL A 222 5.31 8.86 4.95
C VAL A 222 5.29 10.38 5.02
N PRO A 223 6.12 11.00 5.88
CA PRO A 223 6.07 12.44 6.14
C PRO A 223 6.40 13.29 4.91
N GLN A 224 5.88 14.51 4.89
CA GLN A 224 6.29 15.53 3.94
C GLN A 224 7.79 15.83 4.07
N GLY A 225 8.45 16.08 2.96
CA GLY A 225 9.83 16.55 2.95
C GLY A 225 10.63 16.11 1.74
N ALA A 226 11.81 16.72 1.61
CA ALA A 226 12.74 16.44 0.54
C ALA A 226 13.33 15.03 0.64
N PHE A 227 13.65 14.45 -0.50
CA PHE A 227 14.26 13.13 -0.60
C PHE A 227 15.05 12.99 -1.92
N TRP A 228 15.71 11.84 -2.11
CA TRP A 228 16.57 11.58 -3.24
C TRP A 228 16.03 10.50 -4.16
N LEU A 229 16.16 10.71 -5.48
CA LEU A 229 15.90 9.74 -6.53
C LEU A 229 17.21 9.25 -7.13
N GLY A 230 17.26 7.96 -7.49
CA GLY A 230 18.51 7.33 -7.89
C GLY A 230 19.46 7.11 -6.71
N ASP A 231 20.54 6.36 -6.89
CA ASP A 231 21.47 6.04 -5.81
C ASP A 231 22.94 6.39 -6.10
N GLY A 232 23.20 6.95 -7.27
CA GLY A 232 24.54 7.39 -7.66
C GLY A 232 25.50 6.26 -8.04
N THR A 233 25.04 4.99 -8.11
CA THR A 233 25.91 3.89 -8.53
C THR A 233 26.38 4.06 -9.97
N THR A 234 27.60 3.63 -10.24
CA THR A 234 28.13 3.48 -11.60
C THR A 234 27.81 2.11 -12.21
N ASN A 235 27.30 1.18 -11.41
CA ASN A 235 26.81 -0.10 -11.89
C ASN A 235 25.57 0.08 -12.77
N VAL A 236 25.30 -0.90 -13.61
CA VAL A 236 24.06 -0.92 -14.39
C VAL A 236 22.90 -1.20 -13.44
N VAL A 237 22.13 -0.16 -13.15
CA VAL A 237 20.81 -0.24 -12.52
C VAL A 237 19.82 0.30 -13.54
N ALA A 238 18.92 -0.55 -13.99
CA ALA A 238 18.06 -0.26 -15.13
C ALA A 238 17.28 1.06 -14.97
N GLY A 239 17.54 2.02 -15.84
CA GLY A 239 16.83 3.29 -15.94
C GLY A 239 16.90 4.17 -14.69
N GLN A 240 17.92 4.01 -13.83
CA GLN A 240 17.97 4.81 -12.59
C GLN A 240 17.88 6.30 -12.87
N PHE A 241 17.19 7.01 -12.00
CA PHE A 241 17.09 8.46 -12.05
C PHE A 241 18.42 9.12 -11.71
N THR A 242 18.71 10.24 -12.39
CA THR A 242 19.92 11.04 -12.22
C THR A 242 19.61 12.54 -12.28
N ALA A 243 20.50 13.35 -11.73
CA ALA A 243 20.54 14.79 -11.93
C ALA A 243 21.35 15.08 -13.22
N GLY A 244 20.68 15.47 -14.30
CA GLY A 244 21.32 15.62 -15.61
C GLY A 244 21.95 14.33 -16.14
N LEU A 245 23.03 14.44 -16.93
CA LEU A 245 23.68 13.31 -17.61
C LEU A 245 24.61 12.46 -16.73
N GLY A 246 24.89 12.90 -15.51
CA GLY A 246 25.81 12.20 -14.61
C GLY A 246 25.16 10.99 -13.92
N ASN A 247 25.84 10.53 -12.85
CA ASN A 247 25.31 9.50 -11.95
C ASN A 247 24.77 10.10 -10.64
N ALA A 248 24.85 11.42 -10.46
CA ALA A 248 24.43 12.07 -9.22
C ALA A 248 22.93 11.84 -8.99
N PRO A 249 22.51 11.47 -7.77
CA PRO A 249 21.11 11.38 -7.43
C PRO A 249 20.40 12.73 -7.58
N PHE A 250 19.14 12.70 -8.00
CA PHE A 250 18.31 13.90 -8.11
C PHE A 250 17.55 14.15 -6.80
N ARG A 251 17.45 15.40 -6.36
CA ARG A 251 16.74 15.72 -5.13
C ARG A 251 15.37 16.33 -5.42
N ILE A 252 14.32 15.73 -4.90
CA ILE A 252 12.97 16.30 -4.88
C ILE A 252 12.85 17.23 -3.67
N GLU A 253 12.52 18.50 -3.92
CA GLU A 253 12.41 19.53 -2.86
C GLU A 253 11.02 20.16 -2.76
N SER A 254 10.11 19.83 -3.69
CA SER A 254 8.72 20.33 -3.70
C SER A 254 7.83 19.50 -4.62
N GLU A 255 6.53 19.79 -4.64
CA GLU A 255 5.57 19.28 -5.64
C GLU A 255 5.51 20.16 -6.91
N GLN A 256 6.35 21.17 -7.07
CA GLN A 256 6.36 22.01 -8.26
C GLN A 256 6.74 21.20 -9.52
N ALA A 257 6.39 21.74 -10.69
CA ALA A 257 6.78 21.12 -11.95
C ALA A 257 8.31 21.01 -12.06
N ILE A 258 8.80 19.90 -12.59
CA ILE A 258 10.23 19.65 -12.83
C ILE A 258 10.46 19.35 -14.32
N LYS A 259 11.65 19.68 -14.80
CA LYS A 259 12.09 19.30 -16.14
C LYS A 259 12.60 17.86 -16.13
N LEU A 260 12.24 17.11 -17.18
CA LEU A 260 12.72 15.75 -17.43
C LEU A 260 13.63 15.77 -18.66
N GLY A 261 14.74 15.05 -18.60
CA GLY A 261 15.74 15.05 -19.67
C GLY A 261 16.64 16.30 -19.65
N GLY A 262 17.47 16.43 -20.67
CA GLY A 262 18.47 17.51 -20.70
C GLY A 262 19.75 17.16 -19.96
N ASP A 263 20.72 18.06 -20.02
CA ASP A 263 22.10 17.86 -19.54
C ASP A 263 22.41 18.60 -18.22
N THR A 264 21.50 19.44 -17.75
CA THR A 264 21.71 20.22 -16.53
C THR A 264 21.33 19.44 -15.27
N ALA A 265 22.06 19.67 -14.19
CA ALA A 265 21.84 18.99 -12.90
C ALA A 265 20.48 19.34 -12.24
N GLU A 266 19.84 20.42 -12.66
CA GLU A 266 18.49 20.82 -12.21
C GLU A 266 17.37 20.01 -12.85
N TYR A 267 17.68 19.19 -13.86
CA TYR A 267 16.70 18.38 -14.58
C TYR A 267 16.78 16.91 -14.10
N LEU A 268 15.63 16.32 -13.84
CA LEU A 268 15.53 14.90 -13.60
C LEU A 268 15.75 14.14 -14.92
N ASN A 269 16.77 13.31 -14.94
CA ASN A 269 17.12 12.48 -16.09
C ASN A 269 17.14 10.99 -15.67
N ASN A 270 17.42 10.13 -16.61
CA ASN A 270 17.77 8.73 -16.41
C ASN A 270 19.16 8.49 -17.00
N ARG A 271 19.70 7.28 -16.89
CA ARG A 271 20.98 6.92 -17.52
C ARG A 271 20.76 6.45 -18.96
N ASP A 272 20.15 7.26 -19.82
CA ASP A 272 19.83 6.97 -21.21
C ASP A 272 19.06 5.64 -21.37
N THR A 273 18.16 5.35 -20.40
CA THR A 273 17.38 4.09 -20.33
C THR A 273 18.22 2.82 -20.22
N LEU A 274 19.50 2.93 -19.86
CA LEU A 274 20.44 1.81 -19.77
C LEU A 274 19.89 0.67 -18.89
N GLY A 275 19.82 -0.53 -19.46
CA GLY A 275 19.37 -1.74 -18.77
C GLY A 275 17.83 -1.85 -18.61
N MET A 276 17.05 -0.90 -19.10
CA MET A 276 15.59 -1.03 -19.19
C MET A 276 15.22 -2.06 -20.27
N GLU A 277 14.08 -2.72 -20.07
CA GLU A 277 13.51 -3.57 -21.12
C GLU A 277 13.16 -2.70 -22.36
N PRO A 278 13.35 -3.21 -23.61
CA PRO A 278 13.20 -2.41 -24.83
C PRO A 278 11.86 -1.68 -24.95
N ASN A 279 10.79 -2.26 -24.39
CA ASN A 279 9.45 -1.66 -24.40
C ASN A 279 9.16 -0.83 -23.15
N SER A 280 10.12 -0.62 -22.29
CA SER A 280 9.97 0.12 -21.01
C SER A 280 10.82 1.39 -20.96
N MET A 281 11.45 1.75 -22.11
CA MET A 281 12.30 2.91 -22.18
C MET A 281 11.51 4.20 -22.01
N ASP A 282 12.11 5.16 -21.30
CA ASP A 282 11.55 6.49 -21.13
C ASP A 282 11.53 7.26 -22.47
N ASP A 283 10.53 8.11 -22.65
CA ASP A 283 10.36 8.98 -23.83
C ASP A 283 11.10 10.32 -23.69
N PHE A 284 11.92 10.50 -22.66
CA PHE A 284 12.73 11.68 -22.42
C PHE A 284 14.21 11.30 -22.26
N ASN A 285 15.10 12.16 -22.72
CA ASN A 285 16.55 12.04 -22.59
C ASN A 285 17.21 13.44 -22.72
N SER A 286 18.52 13.47 -22.90
CA SER A 286 19.27 14.72 -23.08
C SER A 286 18.81 15.56 -24.29
N ASP A 287 18.39 14.92 -25.36
CA ASP A 287 18.04 15.58 -26.61
C ASP A 287 16.57 15.96 -26.71
N GLN A 288 15.72 15.35 -25.86
CA GLN A 288 14.27 15.54 -25.87
C GLN A 288 13.71 15.81 -24.47
N PRO A 289 14.03 16.98 -23.89
CA PRO A 289 13.52 17.32 -22.58
C PRO A 289 12.01 17.58 -22.62
N THR A 290 11.34 17.21 -21.53
CA THR A 290 9.91 17.45 -21.34
C THR A 290 9.63 18.00 -19.93
N THR A 291 8.39 18.10 -19.53
CA THR A 291 8.02 18.61 -18.21
C THR A 291 7.11 17.63 -17.49
N LEU A 292 7.44 17.31 -16.25
CA LEU A 292 6.55 16.65 -15.33
C LEU A 292 5.71 17.71 -14.62
N PRO A 293 4.36 17.75 -14.82
CA PRO A 293 3.51 18.80 -14.27
C PRO A 293 3.50 18.84 -12.75
N ALA A 294 3.19 20.00 -12.15
CA ALA A 294 3.02 20.14 -10.70
C ALA A 294 1.94 19.21 -10.12
N ALA A 295 0.88 18.94 -10.88
CA ALA A 295 -0.19 18.04 -10.47
C ALA A 295 0.24 16.57 -10.31
N PHE A 296 1.29 16.12 -11.02
CA PHE A 296 1.82 14.76 -10.85
C PHE A 296 2.48 14.64 -9.49
N PRO A 297 2.10 13.67 -8.62
CA PRO A 297 2.67 13.52 -7.29
C PRO A 297 4.18 13.18 -7.36
N LYS A 298 5.03 14.09 -6.86
CA LYS A 298 6.48 13.87 -6.79
C LYS A 298 6.86 13.06 -5.54
N GLY A 299 5.96 12.96 -4.57
CA GLY A 299 6.23 12.34 -3.28
C GLY A 299 6.82 13.32 -2.25
N TYR A 300 6.93 14.61 -2.54
CA TYR A 300 7.34 15.59 -1.53
C TYR A 300 6.27 15.75 -0.45
N ALA A 301 4.99 15.85 -0.84
CA ALA A 301 3.87 15.88 0.09
C ALA A 301 3.81 14.58 0.94
N ALA A 302 3.22 14.68 2.12
CA ALA A 302 2.98 13.50 2.95
C ALA A 302 1.92 12.59 2.31
N PHE A 303 2.11 11.28 2.48
CA PHE A 303 1.14 10.28 2.03
C PHE A 303 1.16 9.05 2.92
N TYR A 304 0.08 8.30 2.89
CA TYR A 304 0.00 6.97 3.46
C TYR A 304 0.26 5.93 2.38
N CYS A 305 1.08 4.92 2.67
CA CYS A 305 1.34 3.78 1.81
C CYS A 305 0.87 2.50 2.50
N MET A 306 0.22 1.58 1.78
CA MET A 306 -0.12 0.28 2.36
C MET A 306 1.13 -0.38 2.95
N LYS A 307 1.02 -0.90 4.19
CA LYS A 307 2.12 -1.52 4.94
C LYS A 307 2.64 -2.79 4.23
N VAL A 308 1.72 -3.51 3.61
CA VAL A 308 1.99 -4.75 2.86
C VAL A 308 1.26 -4.70 1.50
N GLU A 309 1.56 -5.63 0.63
CA GLU A 309 0.87 -5.78 -0.66
C GLU A 309 -0.61 -6.16 -0.47
N VAL A 310 -1.42 -5.93 -1.51
CA VAL A 310 -2.81 -6.41 -1.54
C VAL A 310 -2.83 -7.93 -1.47
N THR A 311 -3.41 -8.49 -0.40
CA THR A 311 -3.53 -9.94 -0.22
C THR A 311 -4.68 -10.52 -1.05
N MET A 312 -4.68 -11.85 -1.23
CA MET A 312 -5.78 -12.53 -1.92
C MET A 312 -7.13 -12.35 -1.21
N ALA A 313 -7.13 -12.27 0.13
CA ALA A 313 -8.38 -12.00 0.87
C ALA A 313 -8.92 -10.60 0.57
N MET A 314 -8.05 -9.57 0.59
CA MET A 314 -8.44 -8.20 0.24
C MET A 314 -8.97 -8.11 -1.19
N TYR A 315 -8.33 -8.81 -2.12
CA TYR A 315 -8.75 -8.79 -3.52
C TYR A 315 -10.05 -9.56 -3.76
N VAL A 316 -10.27 -10.67 -3.08
CA VAL A 316 -11.56 -11.42 -3.12
C VAL A 316 -12.70 -10.58 -2.56
N GLU A 317 -12.49 -9.82 -1.47
CA GLU A 317 -13.49 -8.88 -0.97
C GLU A 317 -13.83 -7.80 -2.01
N TYR A 318 -12.82 -7.25 -2.70
CA TYR A 318 -13.04 -6.33 -3.81
C TYR A 318 -13.86 -7.00 -4.93
N LEU A 319 -13.43 -8.17 -5.43
CA LEU A 319 -14.10 -8.87 -6.54
C LEU A 319 -15.56 -9.15 -6.22
N ASN A 320 -15.87 -9.66 -5.01
CA ASN A 320 -17.23 -10.00 -4.58
C ASN A 320 -18.17 -8.79 -4.41
N MET A 321 -17.63 -7.58 -4.48
CA MET A 321 -18.42 -6.35 -4.46
C MET A 321 -18.51 -5.66 -5.83
N GLN A 322 -18.00 -6.30 -6.89
CA GLN A 322 -18.03 -5.73 -8.23
C GLN A 322 -19.12 -6.36 -9.10
N PRO A 323 -19.71 -5.59 -10.03
CA PRO A 323 -20.57 -6.14 -11.07
C PRO A 323 -19.76 -6.99 -12.05
N TYR A 324 -20.45 -7.87 -12.80
CA TYR A 324 -19.83 -8.80 -13.75
C TYR A 324 -18.82 -8.12 -14.69
N ALA A 325 -19.17 -6.98 -15.28
CA ALA A 325 -18.32 -6.28 -16.24
C ALA A 325 -16.97 -5.85 -15.64
N ARG A 326 -16.95 -5.42 -14.35
CA ARG A 326 -15.71 -5.07 -13.65
C ARG A 326 -14.93 -6.30 -13.23
N GLN A 327 -15.59 -7.34 -12.77
CA GLN A 327 -14.94 -8.61 -12.47
C GLN A 327 -14.21 -9.15 -13.70
N ALA A 328 -14.84 -9.10 -14.88
CA ALA A 328 -14.29 -9.64 -16.12
C ALA A 328 -12.97 -9.01 -16.58
N VAL A 329 -12.68 -7.75 -16.18
CA VAL A 329 -11.40 -7.09 -16.45
C VAL A 329 -10.43 -7.12 -15.26
N SER A 330 -10.86 -7.66 -14.15
CA SER A 330 -10.10 -7.75 -12.89
C SER A 330 -9.51 -9.12 -12.63
N VAL A 331 -9.89 -10.14 -13.41
CA VAL A 331 -9.37 -11.52 -13.32
C VAL A 331 -8.89 -11.98 -14.70
N THR A 332 -8.15 -13.07 -14.74
CA THR A 332 -7.62 -13.63 -15.99
C THR A 332 -8.55 -14.71 -16.56
N ALA A 333 -9.30 -15.41 -15.71
CA ALA A 333 -10.24 -16.45 -16.14
C ALA A 333 -11.58 -15.87 -16.64
N LYS A 334 -12.25 -16.61 -17.53
CA LYS A 334 -13.63 -16.28 -17.90
C LYS A 334 -14.54 -16.54 -16.71
N LEU A 335 -15.39 -15.59 -16.34
CA LEU A 335 -16.26 -15.67 -15.16
C LEU A 335 -17.33 -16.79 -15.24
N SER A 336 -17.65 -17.25 -16.44
CA SER A 336 -18.59 -18.35 -16.70
C SER A 336 -17.97 -19.75 -16.56
N THR A 337 -16.68 -19.86 -16.23
CA THR A 337 -16.02 -21.16 -16.02
C THR A 337 -16.54 -21.83 -14.75
N PRO A 338 -16.49 -23.20 -14.67
CA PRO A 338 -17.03 -23.91 -13.54
C PRO A 338 -16.43 -23.52 -12.19
N ALA A 339 -17.21 -23.75 -11.12
CA ALA A 339 -16.73 -23.59 -9.75
C ALA A 339 -15.46 -24.44 -9.50
N GLY A 340 -14.50 -23.89 -8.77
CA GLY A 340 -13.19 -24.49 -8.52
C GLY A 340 -12.12 -24.11 -9.54
N THR A 341 -12.45 -23.36 -10.60
CA THR A 341 -11.44 -22.81 -11.54
C THR A 341 -10.64 -21.69 -10.87
N LEU A 342 -9.31 -21.66 -11.07
CA LEU A 342 -8.46 -20.54 -10.70
C LEU A 342 -8.92 -19.29 -11.47
N ALA A 343 -9.18 -18.22 -10.74
CA ALA A 343 -9.59 -16.94 -11.31
C ALA A 343 -8.41 -16.07 -11.75
N MET A 344 -7.27 -16.27 -11.10
CA MET A 344 -6.04 -15.54 -11.32
C MET A 344 -4.96 -16.52 -11.77
N ASP A 345 -4.69 -16.52 -13.09
CA ASP A 345 -3.75 -17.43 -13.76
C ASP A 345 -3.38 -16.84 -15.12
N ASN A 346 -2.24 -17.19 -15.67
CA ASN A 346 -1.81 -16.76 -17.00
C ASN A 346 -1.47 -17.97 -17.89
N ASN A 347 -2.47 -18.51 -18.61
CA ASN A 347 -2.31 -19.45 -19.74
C ASN A 347 -1.21 -20.54 -19.58
N GLY A 348 -1.23 -21.26 -18.45
CA GLY A 348 -0.28 -22.35 -18.20
C GLY A 348 0.91 -22.00 -17.30
N HIS A 349 1.01 -20.76 -16.84
CA HIS A 349 1.94 -20.38 -15.78
C HIS A 349 1.22 -20.45 -14.43
N HIS A 350 1.14 -21.65 -13.87
CA HIS A 350 0.51 -21.83 -12.57
C HIS A 350 1.51 -21.60 -11.44
N SER A 351 1.15 -20.77 -10.48
CA SER A 351 1.85 -20.72 -9.20
C SER A 351 1.19 -21.73 -8.25
N PRO A 352 1.92 -22.63 -7.60
CA PRO A 352 1.37 -23.47 -6.53
C PRO A 352 0.74 -22.66 -5.39
N ARG A 353 1.02 -21.36 -5.34
CA ARG A 353 0.49 -20.42 -4.36
C ARG A 353 -0.58 -19.48 -4.94
N ALA A 354 -1.10 -19.74 -6.14
CA ALA A 354 -2.29 -19.09 -6.66
C ALA A 354 -3.52 -19.65 -5.95
N GLY A 355 -4.29 -18.79 -5.29
CA GLY A 355 -5.33 -19.23 -4.38
C GLY A 355 -6.68 -18.52 -4.53
N VAL A 356 -6.90 -17.76 -5.61
CA VAL A 356 -8.20 -17.13 -5.90
C VAL A 356 -8.98 -18.01 -6.87
N PHE A 357 -10.16 -18.49 -6.46
CA PHE A 357 -10.99 -19.43 -7.21
C PHE A 357 -12.39 -18.85 -7.44
N ILE A 358 -12.98 -19.21 -8.58
CA ILE A 358 -14.42 -19.04 -8.81
C ILE A 358 -15.16 -20.03 -7.90
N GLN A 359 -15.95 -19.52 -6.98
CA GLN A 359 -16.82 -20.30 -6.11
C GLN A 359 -18.18 -20.57 -6.76
N ALA A 360 -18.73 -19.55 -7.45
CA ALA A 360 -19.91 -19.67 -8.28
C ALA A 360 -19.67 -18.87 -9.58
N PRO A 361 -19.95 -19.47 -10.77
CA PRO A 361 -19.79 -18.79 -12.03
C PRO A 361 -20.79 -17.63 -12.18
N GLY A 362 -20.37 -16.59 -12.89
CA GLY A 362 -21.21 -15.48 -13.28
C GLY A 362 -21.78 -15.64 -14.68
N THR A 363 -22.76 -14.83 -15.00
CA THR A 363 -23.33 -14.74 -16.35
C THR A 363 -23.24 -13.31 -16.87
N PRO A 364 -22.85 -13.09 -18.13
CA PRO A 364 -22.81 -11.76 -18.71
C PRO A 364 -24.21 -11.18 -18.88
N ASP A 365 -24.26 -9.85 -19.03
CA ASP A 365 -25.47 -9.16 -19.46
C ASP A 365 -25.97 -9.74 -20.79
N ALA A 366 -27.26 -9.93 -20.93
CA ALA A 366 -27.85 -10.50 -22.12
C ALA A 366 -28.81 -9.50 -22.78
N MET A 367 -28.70 -9.33 -24.10
CA MET A 367 -29.69 -8.64 -24.91
C MET A 367 -30.85 -9.60 -25.19
N VAL A 368 -31.98 -9.36 -24.58
CA VAL A 368 -33.19 -10.19 -24.77
C VAL A 368 -34.26 -9.38 -25.49
N PRO A 369 -35.03 -10.02 -26.40
CA PRO A 369 -36.17 -9.37 -27.05
C PRO A 369 -37.20 -8.95 -25.99
N ARG A 370 -37.62 -7.69 -26.05
CA ARG A 370 -38.72 -7.21 -25.22
C ARG A 370 -40.02 -7.53 -25.96
N GLN A 371 -40.76 -8.48 -25.48
CA GLN A 371 -42.15 -8.68 -25.88
C GLN A 371 -43.08 -8.01 -24.88
N VAL A 372 -43.73 -6.93 -25.29
CA VAL A 372 -44.84 -6.33 -24.54
C VAL A 372 -46.11 -6.58 -25.34
N ALA A 373 -46.88 -7.58 -24.91
CA ALA A 373 -48.23 -7.77 -25.45
C ALA A 373 -49.15 -6.68 -24.85
N ARG A 374 -49.48 -5.66 -25.62
CA ARG A 374 -50.72 -4.90 -25.45
C ARG A 374 -51.62 -5.28 -26.59
N GLU A 375 -52.91 -5.39 -26.34
CA GLU A 375 -53.92 -6.02 -27.19
C GLU A 375 -53.98 -5.54 -28.67
N THR A 376 -53.20 -4.58 -29.11
CA THR A 376 -53.19 -4.10 -30.50
C THR A 376 -51.85 -3.59 -31.03
N PHE A 377 -50.75 -3.67 -30.28
CA PHE A 377 -49.45 -3.17 -30.80
C PHE A 377 -48.31 -4.01 -30.24
N VAL A 378 -47.55 -4.69 -31.11
CA VAL A 378 -46.29 -5.38 -30.74
C VAL A 378 -45.15 -4.35 -30.91
N MET A 379 -44.61 -3.84 -29.81
CA MET A 379 -43.34 -3.13 -29.85
C MET A 379 -42.21 -4.15 -29.75
N SER A 380 -41.48 -4.34 -30.80
CA SER A 380 -40.24 -5.10 -30.80
C SER A 380 -39.08 -4.16 -30.35
N GLY A 381 -38.43 -4.52 -29.30
CA GLY A 381 -37.22 -3.86 -28.80
C GLY A 381 -36.34 -4.90 -28.11
N THR A 382 -35.06 -4.57 -27.91
CA THR A 382 -34.17 -5.35 -27.03
C THR A 382 -34.04 -4.65 -25.69
N VAL A 383 -34.04 -5.41 -24.61
CA VAL A 383 -33.71 -4.92 -23.27
C VAL A 383 -32.50 -5.70 -22.77
N THR A 384 -31.62 -5.02 -22.07
CA THR A 384 -30.50 -5.66 -21.39
C THR A 384 -31.01 -6.29 -20.10
N GLN A 385 -30.87 -7.62 -19.97
CA GLN A 385 -31.00 -8.26 -18.66
C GLN A 385 -29.64 -8.22 -17.97
N PRO A 386 -29.58 -7.71 -16.74
CA PRO A 386 -28.32 -7.68 -15.97
C PRO A 386 -27.77 -9.09 -15.80
N GLY A 387 -26.48 -9.24 -16.04
CA GLY A 387 -25.75 -10.44 -15.73
C GLY A 387 -25.63 -10.68 -14.22
N THR A 388 -25.28 -11.87 -13.85
CA THR A 388 -25.00 -12.23 -12.46
C THR A 388 -23.50 -12.19 -12.21
N ALA A 389 -23.05 -11.43 -11.23
CA ALA A 389 -21.65 -11.40 -10.80
C ALA A 389 -21.20 -12.81 -10.34
N ALA A 390 -19.95 -13.17 -10.66
CA ALA A 390 -19.34 -14.37 -10.12
C ALA A 390 -19.05 -14.21 -8.62
N VAL A 391 -18.98 -15.32 -7.89
CA VAL A 391 -18.55 -15.34 -6.49
C VAL A 391 -17.16 -15.96 -6.42
N PHE A 392 -16.27 -15.34 -5.68
CA PHE A 392 -14.88 -15.77 -5.51
C PHE A 392 -14.61 -16.19 -4.07
N LYS A 393 -13.63 -17.08 -3.91
CA LYS A 393 -13.05 -17.47 -2.62
C LYS A 393 -11.53 -17.57 -2.73
N THR A 394 -10.86 -17.55 -1.59
CA THR A 394 -9.42 -17.83 -1.53
C THR A 394 -9.11 -18.95 -0.55
N THR A 395 -8.08 -19.74 -0.87
CA THR A 395 -7.45 -20.72 0.02
C THR A 395 -6.15 -20.20 0.64
N MET A 396 -5.70 -19.02 0.23
CA MET A 396 -4.44 -18.40 0.67
C MET A 396 -4.66 -16.92 1.04
N PRO A 397 -5.46 -16.64 2.08
CA PRO A 397 -5.94 -15.28 2.37
C PRO A 397 -4.84 -14.27 2.64
N PHE A 398 -3.70 -14.69 3.16
CA PHE A 398 -2.61 -13.83 3.62
C PHE A 398 -1.44 -13.71 2.65
N VAL A 399 -1.52 -14.40 1.51
CA VAL A 399 -0.51 -14.33 0.44
C VAL A 399 -0.84 -13.14 -0.47
N PRO A 400 0.15 -12.39 -0.97
CA PRO A 400 -0.07 -11.33 -1.95
C PRO A 400 -0.83 -11.84 -3.17
N CYS A 401 -1.81 -11.08 -3.62
CA CYS A 401 -2.53 -11.38 -4.84
C CYS A 401 -1.61 -11.11 -6.04
N HIS A 402 -1.31 -12.15 -6.78
CA HIS A 402 -0.48 -12.10 -7.98
C HIS A 402 -1.30 -12.46 -9.23
N PHE A 403 -0.71 -12.41 -10.41
CA PHE A 403 -1.45 -12.40 -11.69
C PHE A 403 -2.47 -11.26 -11.80
N MET A 404 -2.23 -10.14 -11.13
CA MET A 404 -3.20 -9.05 -11.07
C MET A 404 -3.16 -8.21 -12.35
N PRO A 405 -4.24 -8.18 -13.17
CA PRO A 405 -4.31 -7.29 -14.33
C PRO A 405 -4.19 -5.82 -13.91
N CYS A 406 -3.66 -4.97 -14.78
CA CYS A 406 -3.59 -3.53 -14.51
C CYS A 406 -4.97 -2.93 -14.19
N GLN A 407 -6.01 -3.35 -14.89
CA GLN A 407 -7.40 -2.93 -14.63
C GLN A 407 -7.88 -3.37 -13.24
N GLY A 408 -7.48 -4.55 -12.79
CA GLY A 408 -7.79 -5.06 -11.44
C GLY A 408 -7.12 -4.23 -10.35
N ALA A 409 -5.83 -3.91 -10.51
CA ALA A 409 -5.09 -3.06 -9.58
C ALA A 409 -5.70 -1.65 -9.47
N ARG A 410 -6.02 -1.02 -10.60
CA ARG A 410 -6.70 0.29 -10.63
C ARG A 410 -8.09 0.22 -10.03
N GLY A 411 -8.83 -0.85 -10.33
CA GLY A 411 -10.16 -1.09 -9.77
C GLY A 411 -10.14 -1.22 -8.24
N PHE A 412 -9.19 -1.99 -7.70
CA PHE A 412 -9.00 -2.12 -6.26
C PHE A 412 -8.66 -0.79 -5.59
N ALA A 413 -7.72 -0.01 -6.18
CA ALA A 413 -7.36 1.31 -5.67
C ALA A 413 -8.57 2.25 -5.63
N ALA A 414 -9.36 2.32 -6.71
CA ALA A 414 -10.55 3.17 -6.77
C ALA A 414 -11.63 2.71 -5.79
N TRP A 415 -11.89 1.39 -5.70
CA TRP A 415 -12.88 0.80 -4.80
C TRP A 415 -12.55 1.08 -3.33
N SER A 416 -11.28 0.99 -2.96
CA SER A 416 -10.83 1.22 -1.58
C SER A 416 -10.67 2.70 -1.21
N GLY A 417 -10.91 3.64 -2.14
CA GLY A 417 -10.71 5.07 -1.89
C GLY A 417 -9.24 5.50 -1.88
N LEU A 418 -8.35 4.67 -2.43
CA LEU A 418 -6.93 4.92 -2.56
C LEU A 418 -6.58 5.31 -4.01
N ARG A 419 -5.29 5.42 -4.32
CA ARG A 419 -4.75 5.61 -5.67
C ARG A 419 -3.49 4.78 -5.88
N PRO A 420 -3.08 4.53 -7.14
CA PRO A 420 -1.76 4.01 -7.43
C PRO A 420 -0.68 4.96 -6.89
N MET A 421 0.46 4.42 -6.46
CA MET A 421 1.64 5.22 -6.18
C MET A 421 2.34 5.62 -7.48
N THR A 422 3.10 6.72 -7.47
CA THR A 422 4.05 7.02 -8.54
C THR A 422 5.38 6.32 -8.28
N GLU A 423 6.20 6.15 -9.29
CA GLU A 423 7.55 5.59 -9.11
C GLU A 423 8.47 6.51 -8.28
N LEU A 424 8.17 7.83 -8.20
CA LEU A 424 8.88 8.76 -7.32
C LEU A 424 8.48 8.53 -5.85
N GLU A 425 7.20 8.32 -5.59
CA GLU A 425 6.71 7.95 -4.25
C GLU A 425 7.26 6.60 -3.80
N PHE A 426 7.46 5.64 -4.72
CA PHE A 426 8.09 4.35 -4.43
C PHE A 426 9.50 4.55 -3.85
N GLU A 427 10.35 5.36 -4.48
CA GLU A 427 11.71 5.59 -3.99
C GLU A 427 11.71 6.30 -2.62
N LYS A 428 10.83 7.28 -2.40
CA LYS A 428 10.67 7.92 -1.08
C LYS A 428 10.19 6.94 -0.03
N ALA A 429 9.21 6.09 -0.36
CA ALA A 429 8.68 5.07 0.54
C ALA A 429 9.77 4.07 0.96
N CYS A 430 10.69 3.74 0.07
CA CYS A 430 11.80 2.83 0.34
C CYS A 430 12.94 3.51 1.13
N ARG A 431 13.49 4.60 0.60
CA ARG A 431 14.74 5.22 1.09
C ARG A 431 14.54 6.16 2.27
N GLY A 432 13.39 6.84 2.34
CA GLY A 432 13.20 7.94 3.27
C GLY A 432 13.94 9.22 2.84
N PRO A 433 14.25 10.12 3.78
CA PRO A 433 14.87 11.41 3.47
C PRO A 433 16.40 11.34 3.39
N VAL A 434 17.01 10.21 3.67
CA VAL A 434 18.48 10.07 3.77
C VAL A 434 19.13 10.01 2.39
N LYS A 435 20.39 10.41 2.34
CA LYS A 435 21.23 10.25 1.14
C LYS A 435 21.26 8.79 0.72
N PRO A 436 21.19 8.50 -0.58
CA PRO A 436 21.23 7.14 -1.05
C PRO A 436 22.59 6.48 -0.81
N VAL A 437 22.54 5.17 -0.66
CA VAL A 437 23.71 4.29 -0.71
C VAL A 437 23.72 3.60 -2.07
N ALA A 438 24.84 3.67 -2.78
CA ALA A 438 24.96 3.05 -4.08
C ALA A 438 24.59 1.56 -4.02
N ASP A 439 23.77 1.09 -4.96
CA ASP A 439 23.25 -0.27 -5.05
C ASP A 439 22.34 -0.74 -3.91
N GLU A 440 21.73 0.18 -3.17
CA GLU A 440 20.89 -0.14 -2.00
C GLU A 440 19.56 -0.82 -2.32
N PHE A 441 19.15 -1.66 -1.39
CA PHE A 441 17.81 -2.25 -1.30
C PHE A 441 16.92 -1.45 -0.31
N PRO A 442 15.60 -1.69 -0.24
CA PRO A 442 14.68 -0.96 0.64
C PRO A 442 15.10 -0.89 2.12
N TRP A 443 15.82 -1.88 2.60
CA TRP A 443 16.35 -1.91 3.98
C TRP A 443 17.64 -1.09 4.19
N GLY A 444 18.13 -0.39 3.15
CA GLY A 444 19.24 0.59 3.25
C GLY A 444 20.64 -0.03 3.23
N THR A 445 20.79 -1.30 2.84
CA THR A 445 22.10 -1.95 2.62
C THR A 445 22.18 -2.58 1.23
N THR A 446 23.35 -3.04 0.82
CA THR A 446 23.60 -3.61 -0.52
C THR A 446 23.58 -5.15 -0.53
N GLY A 447 23.33 -5.77 0.62
CA GLY A 447 23.28 -7.22 0.76
C GLY A 447 21.86 -7.77 0.80
N ILE A 448 21.64 -8.95 0.22
CA ILE A 448 20.39 -9.70 0.31
C ILE A 448 20.65 -11.12 0.81
N ALA A 449 19.89 -11.58 1.78
CA ALA A 449 20.00 -12.92 2.35
C ALA A 449 19.56 -13.99 1.34
N GLY A 450 20.23 -15.15 1.36
CA GLY A 450 19.90 -16.27 0.49
C GLY A 450 20.52 -16.23 -0.92
N LYS A 451 21.29 -15.18 -1.24
CA LYS A 451 22.13 -15.12 -2.46
C LYS A 451 23.57 -15.57 -2.21
N ASP A 452 23.88 -16.04 -1.02
CA ASP A 452 25.23 -16.45 -0.68
C ASP A 452 25.62 -17.75 -1.40
N PRO A 453 26.82 -17.86 -1.99
CA PRO A 453 27.37 -19.12 -2.51
C PRO A 453 27.44 -20.23 -1.43
N ALA A 454 27.52 -19.87 -0.16
CA ALA A 454 27.47 -20.82 0.97
C ALA A 454 26.11 -21.49 1.20
N GLY A 455 25.06 -21.14 0.41
CA GLY A 455 23.88 -21.97 0.25
C GLY A 455 22.83 -21.92 1.34
N GLY A 456 22.81 -20.88 2.19
CA GLY A 456 21.72 -20.69 3.15
C GLY A 456 20.39 -20.37 2.46
N LYS A 457 19.32 -21.03 2.90
CA LYS A 457 17.96 -20.90 2.34
C LYS A 457 16.95 -20.75 3.46
N TYR A 458 15.78 -20.22 3.14
CA TYR A 458 14.64 -20.27 4.03
C TYR A 458 13.78 -21.50 3.76
N ALA A 459 13.36 -22.17 4.82
CA ALA A 459 12.31 -23.18 4.77
C ALA A 459 11.04 -22.60 5.41
N LEU A 460 9.90 -22.85 4.78
CA LEU A 460 8.60 -22.43 5.29
C LEU A 460 8.15 -23.40 6.38
N THR A 461 7.50 -22.86 7.41
CA THR A 461 6.79 -23.60 8.43
C THR A 461 5.34 -23.11 8.49
N ASN A 462 4.42 -23.96 8.95
CA ASN A 462 2.99 -23.64 9.05
C ASN A 462 2.38 -23.11 7.74
N TYR A 463 2.66 -23.81 6.66
CA TYR A 463 2.24 -23.45 5.30
C TYR A 463 0.75 -23.10 5.20
N ASN A 464 0.43 -21.97 4.58
CA ASN A 464 -0.92 -21.42 4.40
C ASN A 464 -1.71 -21.10 5.68
N GLN A 465 -1.05 -20.95 6.82
CA GLN A 465 -1.68 -20.56 8.08
C GLN A 465 -1.32 -19.10 8.44
N GLU A 466 -2.08 -18.51 9.36
CA GLU A 466 -1.76 -17.19 9.92
C GLU A 466 -0.38 -17.15 10.57
N THR A 467 0.07 -18.30 11.08
CA THR A 467 1.37 -18.50 11.71
C THR A 467 2.44 -18.98 10.73
N GLU A 468 2.18 -18.91 9.41
CA GLU A 468 3.20 -19.21 8.41
C GLU A 468 4.45 -18.38 8.72
N SER A 469 5.58 -19.04 8.86
CA SER A 469 6.85 -18.42 9.20
C SER A 469 8.01 -19.07 8.46
N ILE A 470 9.16 -18.45 8.54
CA ILE A 470 10.38 -18.93 7.90
C ILE A 470 11.40 -19.38 8.94
N ARG A 471 12.19 -20.36 8.55
CA ARG A 471 13.34 -20.84 9.28
C ARG A 471 14.55 -20.85 8.34
N TRP A 472 15.65 -20.29 8.81
CA TRP A 472 16.91 -20.39 8.07
C TRP A 472 17.43 -21.84 8.07
N VAL A 473 17.89 -22.28 6.91
CA VAL A 473 18.51 -23.59 6.72
C VAL A 473 19.92 -23.36 6.14
N GLY A 474 20.92 -23.47 6.98
CA GLY A 474 22.33 -23.26 6.67
C GLY A 474 23.17 -23.37 7.93
N GLU A 475 24.47 -23.61 7.78
CA GLU A 475 25.40 -23.80 8.92
C GLU A 475 25.57 -22.52 9.75
N ASN A 476 25.54 -21.36 9.08
CA ASN A 476 25.59 -20.04 9.72
C ASN A 476 24.26 -19.34 9.51
N GLY A 477 23.75 -18.65 10.52
CA GLY A 477 22.55 -17.83 10.39
C GLY A 477 22.66 -16.79 9.25
N PRO A 478 21.56 -16.10 8.88
CA PRO A 478 21.63 -15.03 7.90
C PRO A 478 22.57 -13.93 8.41
N ASP A 479 23.41 -13.40 7.51
CA ASP A 479 24.26 -12.25 7.83
C ASP A 479 23.39 -11.05 8.18
N ALA A 480 23.56 -10.46 9.36
CA ALA A 480 22.80 -9.31 9.85
C ALA A 480 22.92 -8.04 8.98
N LYS A 481 23.87 -7.99 8.03
CA LYS A 481 24.01 -6.91 7.05
C LYS A 481 23.25 -7.16 5.74
N ARG A 482 22.68 -8.36 5.58
CA ARG A 482 21.93 -8.77 4.40
C ARG A 482 20.45 -8.80 4.74
N GLY A 483 19.68 -7.93 4.10
CA GLY A 483 18.27 -7.85 4.34
C GLY A 483 17.47 -8.98 3.70
N ASN A 484 16.29 -9.15 4.21
CA ASN A 484 15.41 -10.22 3.81
C ASN A 484 14.39 -9.76 2.77
N ALA A 485 14.34 -10.49 1.67
CA ALA A 485 13.28 -10.45 0.69
C ALA A 485 12.98 -11.88 0.23
N PHE A 486 11.76 -12.15 -0.18
CA PHE A 486 11.39 -13.48 -0.65
C PHE A 486 11.54 -13.57 -2.17
N PHE A 487 12.37 -14.50 -2.64
CA PHE A 487 12.62 -14.73 -4.07
C PHE A 487 13.11 -16.17 -4.34
N ALA A 488 13.06 -16.61 -5.60
CA ALA A 488 13.40 -17.99 -5.98
C ALA A 488 14.84 -18.40 -5.61
N GLY A 489 15.76 -17.45 -5.52
CA GLY A 489 17.14 -17.71 -5.13
C GLY A 489 17.29 -18.24 -3.71
N ASN A 490 16.40 -17.83 -2.79
CA ASN A 490 16.43 -18.29 -1.39
C ASN A 490 15.36 -19.36 -1.08
N ASN A 491 14.39 -19.60 -1.93
CA ASN A 491 13.49 -20.75 -1.82
C ASN A 491 12.71 -21.09 -3.10
N ALA A 492 13.38 -21.66 -4.11
CA ALA A 492 12.75 -22.06 -5.37
C ALA A 492 11.62 -23.12 -5.22
N ALA A 493 11.62 -23.88 -4.13
CA ALA A 493 10.68 -24.99 -3.94
C ALA A 493 9.23 -24.52 -3.67
N LEU A 494 9.01 -23.26 -3.27
CA LEU A 494 7.66 -22.75 -2.95
C LEU A 494 6.83 -22.40 -4.19
N GLY A 495 7.47 -22.00 -5.29
CA GLY A 495 6.79 -21.65 -6.54
C GLY A 495 5.84 -20.44 -6.46
N GLY A 496 5.99 -19.54 -5.49
CA GLY A 496 5.18 -18.35 -5.33
C GLY A 496 5.48 -17.58 -4.05
N PRO A 497 4.83 -16.42 -3.82
CA PRO A 497 5.09 -15.56 -2.68
C PRO A 497 4.70 -16.21 -1.34
N THR A 498 5.29 -15.74 -0.25
CA THR A 498 4.91 -16.10 1.12
C THR A 498 3.78 -15.21 1.62
N ARG A 499 3.27 -15.45 2.85
CA ARG A 499 2.39 -14.48 3.48
C ARG A 499 3.05 -13.11 3.61
N VAL A 500 2.27 -12.06 3.58
CA VAL A 500 2.76 -10.69 3.76
C VAL A 500 3.43 -10.49 5.12
N GLY A 501 4.48 -9.67 5.18
CA GLY A 501 5.19 -9.30 6.40
C GLY A 501 5.91 -10.47 7.08
N ILE A 502 6.28 -11.53 6.35
CA ILE A 502 6.79 -12.77 6.95
C ILE A 502 8.10 -12.59 7.73
N PHE A 503 8.91 -11.60 7.36
CA PHE A 503 10.19 -11.32 8.00
C PHE A 503 10.09 -10.40 9.23
N ALA A 504 8.94 -9.77 9.46
CA ALA A 504 8.75 -8.88 10.60
C ALA A 504 8.37 -9.68 11.86
N THR A 505 9.25 -9.69 12.85
CA THR A 505 9.10 -10.36 14.14
C THR A 505 9.34 -9.36 15.29
N PRO A 506 9.04 -9.71 16.55
CA PRO A 506 9.34 -8.83 17.69
C PRO A 506 10.82 -8.46 17.83
N GLU A 507 11.73 -9.30 17.29
CA GLU A 507 13.18 -9.12 17.37
C GLU A 507 13.76 -8.41 16.14
N SER A 508 12.96 -8.19 15.08
CA SER A 508 13.46 -7.63 13.83
C SER A 508 13.96 -6.19 13.96
N ASP A 509 14.99 -5.87 13.20
CA ASP A 509 15.41 -4.53 12.81
C ASP A 509 15.05 -4.25 11.34
N ARG A 510 15.44 -3.09 10.81
CA ARG A 510 15.15 -2.71 9.42
C ARG A 510 15.67 -3.74 8.41
N VAL A 511 16.87 -4.25 8.63
CA VAL A 511 17.56 -5.17 7.71
C VAL A 511 16.90 -6.55 7.77
N THR A 512 16.72 -7.08 8.96
CA THR A 512 16.17 -8.43 9.17
C THR A 512 14.69 -8.52 8.84
N ALA A 513 13.92 -7.44 9.00
CA ALA A 513 12.53 -7.36 8.53
C ALA A 513 12.42 -7.16 7.01
N GLY A 514 13.50 -6.82 6.30
CA GLY A 514 13.44 -6.38 4.90
C GLY A 514 12.64 -5.08 4.74
N ALA A 515 12.52 -4.29 5.80
CA ALA A 515 11.65 -3.14 5.86
C ALA A 515 12.27 -1.90 5.20
N THR A 516 11.41 -1.01 4.72
CA THR A 516 11.82 0.31 4.24
C THR A 516 12.22 1.22 5.39
N TYR A 517 12.72 2.42 5.07
CA TYR A 517 13.04 3.44 6.08
C TYR A 517 11.84 3.76 7.00
N TRP A 518 10.62 3.71 6.47
CA TRP A 518 9.39 4.05 7.18
C TRP A 518 8.68 2.86 7.83
N GLY A 519 9.21 1.64 7.70
CA GLY A 519 8.57 0.44 8.25
C GLY A 519 7.50 -0.17 7.32
N ILE A 520 7.51 0.16 6.04
CA ILE A 520 6.74 -0.55 5.03
C ILE A 520 7.44 -1.88 4.75
N LEU A 521 6.68 -2.97 4.65
CA LEU A 521 7.20 -4.32 4.48
C LEU A 521 7.07 -4.80 3.02
N ASP A 522 7.88 -5.77 2.64
CA ASP A 522 7.80 -6.49 1.35
C ASP A 522 7.91 -5.58 0.09
N MET A 523 8.61 -4.42 0.17
CA MET A 523 8.84 -3.53 -0.97
C MET A 523 9.92 -4.05 -1.95
N ALA A 524 10.44 -5.25 -1.73
CA ALA A 524 11.36 -5.95 -2.61
C ALA A 524 11.11 -7.45 -2.56
N GLY A 525 11.02 -8.07 -3.73
CA GLY A 525 10.67 -9.49 -3.84
C GLY A 525 9.17 -9.73 -3.67
N SER A 526 8.76 -10.94 -3.37
CA SER A 526 7.37 -11.36 -3.26
C SER A 526 6.57 -11.09 -4.55
N VAL A 527 5.89 -9.96 -4.69
CA VAL A 527 5.29 -9.50 -5.95
C VAL A 527 5.79 -8.10 -6.29
N ALA A 528 5.80 -7.74 -7.58
CA ALA A 528 6.17 -6.41 -8.00
C ALA A 528 5.04 -5.41 -7.74
N GLU A 529 5.38 -4.23 -7.23
CA GLU A 529 4.44 -3.14 -7.04
C GLU A 529 4.14 -2.41 -8.34
N LYS A 530 2.86 -2.21 -8.59
CA LYS A 530 2.42 -1.39 -9.71
C LYS A 530 2.50 0.10 -9.35
N ALA A 531 3.25 0.86 -10.16
CA ALA A 531 3.46 2.30 -9.99
C ALA A 531 3.22 3.08 -11.28
N VAL A 532 2.77 4.34 -11.18
CA VAL A 532 2.60 5.24 -12.32
C VAL A 532 3.98 5.71 -12.79
N PRO A 533 4.41 5.35 -14.03
CA PRO A 533 5.72 5.71 -14.53
C PRO A 533 5.79 7.17 -15.00
N VAL A 534 6.98 7.77 -14.88
CA VAL A 534 7.27 9.12 -15.38
C VAL A 534 7.61 9.11 -16.88
N GLY A 535 8.12 7.97 -17.35
CA GLY A 535 8.73 7.81 -18.67
C GLY A 535 7.77 7.92 -19.86
N GLU A 536 6.46 8.04 -19.66
CA GLU A 536 5.49 8.10 -20.74
C GLU A 536 4.54 9.29 -20.62
N ALA A 537 4.31 9.98 -21.73
CA ALA A 537 3.47 11.20 -21.81
C ALA A 537 2.07 10.99 -21.23
N ALA A 538 1.41 9.86 -21.55
CA ALA A 538 0.09 9.54 -21.02
C ALA A 538 0.07 9.48 -19.48
N CYS A 539 1.11 8.91 -18.89
CA CYS A 539 1.21 8.73 -17.45
C CYS A 539 1.50 10.04 -16.71
N ARG A 540 2.20 11.00 -17.33
CA ARG A 540 2.47 12.32 -16.75
C ARG A 540 1.22 13.19 -16.56
N SER A 541 0.10 12.83 -17.18
CA SER A 541 -1.20 13.48 -16.92
C SER A 541 -1.84 13.06 -15.59
N PHE A 542 -1.28 12.08 -14.87
CA PHE A 542 -1.78 11.64 -13.58
C PHE A 542 -1.74 12.77 -12.54
N SER A 543 -2.90 13.17 -12.03
CA SER A 543 -3.06 14.30 -11.10
C SER A 543 -3.01 13.90 -9.62
N GLY A 544 -2.84 12.61 -9.32
CA GLY A 544 -2.87 12.11 -7.94
C GLY A 544 -4.26 12.09 -7.31
N GLU A 545 -5.32 12.24 -8.10
CA GLU A 545 -6.69 12.06 -7.62
C GLU A 545 -6.88 10.68 -6.99
N HIS A 546 -7.66 10.63 -5.93
CA HIS A 546 -7.99 9.39 -5.25
C HIS A 546 -9.23 8.73 -5.86
N GLY A 547 -9.33 7.43 -5.68
CA GLY A 547 -10.60 6.75 -5.83
C GLY A 547 -11.61 7.22 -4.78
N GLU A 548 -12.88 7.16 -5.13
CA GLU A 548 -13.99 7.51 -4.24
C GLU A 548 -15.00 6.36 -4.12
N GLY A 549 -14.50 5.14 -4.27
CA GLY A 549 -15.31 3.93 -4.13
C GLY A 549 -16.02 3.46 -5.40
N GLY A 550 -15.92 4.24 -6.48
CA GLY A 550 -16.54 4.00 -7.79
C GLY A 550 -15.57 3.53 -8.87
N ALA A 551 -15.74 4.06 -10.09
CA ALA A 551 -14.84 3.83 -11.21
C ALA A 551 -13.46 4.47 -10.95
N ALA A 552 -12.40 3.89 -11.52
CA ALA A 552 -11.07 4.48 -11.49
C ALA A 552 -11.05 5.77 -12.32
N PRO A 553 -10.68 6.93 -11.72
CA PRO A 553 -10.69 8.21 -12.43
C PRO A 553 -9.53 8.36 -13.42
N TRP A 554 -8.60 7.41 -13.46
CA TRP A 554 -7.33 7.47 -14.19
C TRP A 554 -7.45 6.83 -15.58
N GLY A 555 -8.27 7.40 -16.47
CA GLY A 555 -8.40 6.93 -17.85
C GLY A 555 -7.09 7.04 -18.64
N GLY A 556 -6.72 5.98 -19.39
CA GLY A 556 -5.50 5.99 -20.24
C GLY A 556 -4.16 5.84 -19.50
N ILE A 557 -4.17 5.79 -18.15
CA ILE A 557 -2.96 5.63 -17.33
C ILE A 557 -2.78 4.15 -17.00
N GLY A 558 -1.72 3.53 -17.48
CA GLY A 558 -1.27 2.22 -17.06
C GLY A 558 -0.28 2.29 -15.90
N LEU A 559 0.20 1.13 -15.45
CA LEU A 559 1.09 1.01 -14.32
C LEU A 559 2.32 0.20 -14.71
N GLY A 560 3.51 0.74 -14.44
CA GLY A 560 4.77 0.03 -14.49
C GLY A 560 4.99 -0.83 -13.25
N GLN A 561 6.16 -1.46 -13.16
CA GLN A 561 6.51 -2.38 -12.07
C GLN A 561 7.79 -1.93 -11.39
N ARG A 562 7.80 -2.01 -10.05
CA ARG A 562 8.94 -1.69 -9.18
C ARG A 562 9.13 -2.81 -8.14
N GLY A 563 10.29 -2.86 -7.49
CA GLY A 563 10.57 -3.79 -6.39
C GLY A 563 10.89 -5.23 -6.79
N GLY A 564 10.65 -5.60 -8.05
CA GLY A 564 10.79 -6.98 -8.52
C GLY A 564 9.82 -7.94 -7.83
N GLY A 565 9.71 -9.15 -8.33
CA GLY A 565 8.80 -10.15 -7.77
C GLY A 565 9.47 -11.51 -7.59
N TYR A 566 8.69 -12.49 -7.15
CA TYR A 566 9.12 -13.87 -7.03
C TYR A 566 9.31 -14.47 -8.45
N PRO A 567 10.52 -14.78 -8.89
CA PRO A 567 10.74 -15.35 -10.21
C PRO A 567 10.63 -16.86 -10.13
N THR A 568 9.77 -17.43 -10.91
CA THR A 568 9.81 -18.87 -11.17
C THR A 568 10.71 -19.13 -12.37
N SER A 569 11.66 -20.03 -12.21
CA SER A 569 12.31 -20.70 -13.33
C SER A 569 11.37 -21.72 -13.98
N MET A 570 10.11 -21.36 -14.20
CA MET A 570 9.14 -22.22 -14.84
C MET A 570 9.18 -22.03 -16.36
N GLY A 571 9.82 -22.96 -17.02
CA GLY A 571 9.62 -23.23 -18.44
C GLY A 571 9.91 -22.10 -19.41
N GLY A 572 11.18 -21.79 -19.68
CA GLY A 572 11.57 -21.19 -20.96
C GLY A 572 11.54 -19.66 -21.08
N HIS A 573 11.01 -18.92 -20.12
CA HIS A 573 11.16 -17.47 -20.05
C HIS A 573 12.28 -17.11 -19.08
N SER A 574 13.50 -17.35 -19.51
CA SER A 574 14.74 -17.05 -18.78
C SER A 574 15.09 -15.55 -18.79
N VAL A 575 14.12 -14.67 -18.91
CA VAL A 575 14.38 -13.25 -19.01
C VAL A 575 14.22 -12.62 -17.64
N GLY A 576 15.30 -12.51 -16.91
CA GLY A 576 15.59 -11.40 -16.03
C GLY A 576 14.85 -11.27 -14.70
N TRP A 577 13.73 -11.92 -14.46
CA TRP A 577 12.87 -11.68 -13.30
C TRP A 577 13.41 -12.22 -11.97
N GLY A 578 14.36 -13.16 -12.02
CA GLY A 578 15.14 -13.61 -10.85
C GLY A 578 16.35 -12.76 -10.53
N ARG A 579 16.50 -11.65 -11.20
CA ARG A 579 17.61 -10.73 -11.01
C ARG A 579 17.37 -9.92 -9.75
N VAL A 580 18.18 -10.15 -8.73
CA VAL A 580 18.11 -9.38 -7.47
C VAL A 580 18.39 -7.88 -7.65
N ASP A 581 18.98 -7.46 -8.76
CA ASP A 581 19.14 -6.07 -9.12
C ASP A 581 17.80 -5.36 -9.34
N LEU A 582 16.72 -6.07 -9.70
CA LEU A 582 15.36 -5.53 -9.77
C LEU A 582 14.80 -5.12 -8.41
N PHE A 583 15.34 -5.66 -7.32
CA PHE A 583 14.93 -5.34 -5.95
C PHE A 583 15.55 -4.05 -5.42
N ARG A 584 16.56 -3.50 -6.13
CA ARG A 584 17.17 -2.22 -5.76
C ARG A 584 16.16 -1.09 -5.87
N ILE A 585 16.24 -0.13 -4.95
CA ILE A 585 15.32 1.01 -4.91
C ILE A 585 15.31 1.74 -6.26
N SER A 586 16.46 1.96 -6.87
CA SER A 586 16.61 2.75 -8.10
C SER A 586 16.33 1.98 -9.40
N SER A 587 15.99 0.68 -9.33
CA SER A 587 15.73 -0.12 -10.53
C SER A 587 14.37 0.20 -11.15
N ARG A 588 14.38 0.54 -12.44
CA ARG A 588 13.21 0.91 -13.24
C ARG A 588 13.04 0.05 -14.49
N ALA A 589 13.54 -1.19 -14.46
CA ALA A 589 13.61 -2.09 -15.62
C ALA A 589 12.27 -2.23 -16.37
N ASN A 590 11.16 -2.21 -15.65
CA ASN A 590 9.80 -2.36 -16.18
C ASN A 590 8.90 -1.16 -15.89
N SER A 591 9.47 0.03 -15.94
CA SER A 591 8.75 1.29 -15.76
C SER A 591 8.02 1.69 -17.05
N ARG A 592 6.92 0.99 -17.37
CA ARG A 592 6.17 1.11 -18.61
C ARG A 592 4.68 1.33 -18.35
N ASN A 593 3.99 1.93 -19.31
CA ASN A 593 2.53 2.09 -19.29
C ASN A 593 1.79 0.80 -19.68
N TYR A 594 1.71 -0.15 -18.76
CA TYR A 594 0.98 -1.42 -18.95
C TYR A 594 -0.54 -1.23 -18.74
N LEU A 595 -1.20 -0.51 -19.63
CA LEU A 595 -2.64 -0.21 -19.50
C LEU A 595 -3.51 -1.47 -19.53
N ASN A 596 -3.19 -2.41 -20.40
CA ASN A 596 -3.98 -3.61 -20.68
C ASN A 596 -3.23 -4.91 -20.36
N SER A 597 -2.29 -4.90 -19.40
CA SER A 597 -1.62 -6.14 -19.03
C SER A 597 -2.62 -7.12 -18.41
N SER A 598 -2.55 -8.37 -18.85
CA SER A 598 -3.37 -9.47 -18.32
C SER A 598 -2.97 -9.91 -16.91
N GLY A 599 -1.91 -9.32 -16.35
CA GLY A 599 -1.28 -9.80 -15.13
C GLY A 599 -0.30 -10.94 -15.38
N ASP A 600 0.82 -10.93 -14.67
CA ASP A 600 1.80 -12.01 -14.71
C ASP A 600 2.01 -12.56 -13.29
N ILE A 601 2.70 -13.69 -13.18
CA ILE A 601 2.93 -14.43 -11.93
C ILE A 601 3.51 -13.57 -10.80
N PHE A 602 4.20 -12.50 -11.12
CA PHE A 602 4.79 -11.56 -10.16
C PHE A 602 4.04 -10.23 -10.06
N ASP A 603 2.95 -10.04 -10.79
CA ASP A 603 2.17 -8.80 -10.80
C ASP A 603 1.27 -8.71 -9.57
N GLY A 604 1.66 -7.92 -8.60
CA GLY A 604 0.85 -7.51 -7.46
C GLY A 604 0.53 -6.02 -7.49
N THR A 605 0.12 -5.47 -6.38
CA THR A 605 -0.06 -4.03 -6.18
C THR A 605 -0.09 -3.66 -4.71
N ARG A 606 0.24 -2.40 -4.47
CA ARG A 606 0.00 -1.69 -3.21
C ARG A 606 -0.44 -0.27 -3.55
N CYS A 607 -1.28 0.30 -2.73
CA CYS A 607 -1.90 1.60 -2.99
C CYS A 607 -1.45 2.63 -1.97
N VAL A 608 -1.62 3.90 -2.33
CA VAL A 608 -1.31 5.04 -1.48
C VAL A 608 -2.49 6.01 -1.40
N ARG A 609 -2.44 6.91 -0.43
CA ARG A 609 -3.32 8.06 -0.35
C ARG A 609 -2.54 9.26 0.18
N THR A 610 -2.65 10.42 -0.48
CA THR A 610 -2.12 11.67 0.04
C THR A 610 -2.67 11.93 1.44
N ALA A 611 -1.80 12.25 2.39
CA ALA A 611 -2.22 12.50 3.76
C ALA A 611 -3.11 13.75 3.84
N PRO A 612 -4.14 13.77 4.70
CA PRO A 612 -4.88 14.98 4.99
C PRO A 612 -3.93 16.08 5.46
N VAL A 613 -4.08 17.28 4.93
CA VAL A 613 -3.29 18.43 5.38
C VAL A 613 -3.83 18.83 6.75
N GLU A 614 -2.98 18.72 7.77
CA GLU A 614 -3.28 19.35 9.06
C GLU A 614 -3.38 20.86 8.85
N LYS A 615 -4.50 21.45 9.26
CA LYS A 615 -4.72 22.90 9.20
C LYS A 615 -4.18 23.57 10.44
#